data_841a90b6ffd4e141f5d18bdd211b7ed0
#
_entry.id   841a90b6ffd4e141f5d18bdd211b7ed0
#
_cell.length_a   1.000
_cell.length_b   1.000
_cell.length_c   1.000
_cell.angle_alpha   90.00
_cell.angle_beta   90.00
_cell.angle_gamma   90.00
#
_symmetry.space_group_name_H-M   'P 1'
#
loop_
_entity.id
_entity.type
_entity.pdbx_description
1 polymer ?
#
loop_
_entity_poly.entity_id
_entity_poly.type
_entity_poly.pdbx_seq_one_letter_code
_entity_poly.pdbx_strand_id
1 'polypeptide(L)'
;MGADVASVGLGGNNAVTGSRHRKPSQEVTDYGEMRQGVDMLQGLKRASLPLGVLAVGIAIMAVLIALRPKPEAASELPRPGRVHIATAELVVTQLRVDTYGEVRPNIQTDVVAQVAGRVADVSQEFVEGGRFEAGEILLSIEDADYLSALTEAEARRAAASVDLETALADADVARQQLKGVKNPSPLALKEPQVARAEAALAAAEAVLSLSKTNLSRTKIGLPFRGRLSATTVDLGQYVTPGKVVARAFGTDRVEIRLPLTDTQLAALGVPIGYSAASSAGLAVDLSAQVAGEHYRWSGRVTRLDASIDPTTRVIYATAEVENPYPEPGAMQAMPLAVGLFVDAQIAGRIVENVISIPEAGLRAGDRVFILNEEGLLEIRQANVIHRGGNEAILASGVAVNEAVIVSAIRNPIPGMRLEAIDTLSSDVGAGDTLAN
;
A
#
# COMPACT_ATOMS: atom_id res chain seq x y z
N MET A 1 -3.45 30.13 -40.33
CA MET A 1 -4.00 31.42 -39.94
C MET A 1 -3.73 31.50 -38.47
N GLY A 2 -2.72 32.01 -38.04
CA GLY A 2 -2.23 33.40 -37.98
C GLY A 2 -2.38 33.81 -36.57
N ALA A 3 -1.35 33.99 -36.02
CA ALA A 3 -0.45 35.07 -35.64
C ALA A 3 -0.60 35.32 -34.15
N ASP A 4 0.45 35.22 -33.40
CA ASP A 4 1.48 36.24 -33.09
C ASP A 4 1.01 37.19 -32.00
N VAL A 5 1.76 37.47 -31.04
CA VAL A 5 2.81 38.45 -30.82
C VAL A 5 2.97 38.67 -29.30
N ALA A 6 4.13 38.38 -28.75
CA ALA A 6 5.12 39.31 -28.20
C ALA A 6 4.67 40.04 -26.92
N SER A 7 5.44 40.24 -25.95
CA SER A 7 6.83 40.54 -25.65
C SER A 7 6.88 41.53 -24.50
N VAL A 8 8.04 41.62 -23.86
CA VAL A 8 8.61 42.80 -23.19
C VAL A 8 8.11 43.04 -21.76
N GLY A 9 8.91 43.14 -20.76
CA GLY A 9 10.32 43.37 -20.60
C GLY A 9 10.64 43.83 -19.20
N LEU A 10 11.86 43.72 -18.90
CA LEU A 10 12.73 44.64 -18.15
C LEU A 10 12.28 45.01 -16.71
N GLY A 11 13.06 44.95 -15.79
CA GLY A 11 14.44 45.20 -15.45
C GLY A 11 14.54 45.23 -13.96
N GLY A 12 15.59 45.01 -13.43
CA GLY A 12 16.80 45.70 -13.16
C GLY A 12 17.20 45.41 -11.76
N ASN A 13 18.36 44.89 -11.59
CA ASN A 13 19.57 45.55 -11.10
C ASN A 13 19.53 45.95 -9.62
N ASN A 14 20.38 45.49 -8.80
CA ASN A 14 21.77 45.86 -8.57
C ASN A 14 22.30 44.97 -7.45
N ALA A 15 23.33 44.20 -7.64
CA ALA A 15 24.73 44.56 -7.79
C ALA A 15 25.28 45.16 -6.50
N VAL A 16 26.28 44.53 -6.05
CA VAL A 16 27.70 44.93 -6.01
C VAL A 16 28.07 45.35 -4.60
N THR A 17 29.06 44.86 -3.97
CA THR A 17 30.52 44.80 -4.14
C THR A 17 31.08 44.17 -2.86
N GLY A 18 32.05 43.40 -2.76
CA GLY A 18 33.33 43.28 -3.44
C GLY A 18 34.39 44.13 -2.83
N SER A 19 35.41 43.53 -2.47
CA SER A 19 36.82 43.96 -2.45
C SER A 19 37.52 43.69 -1.12
N ARG A 20 38.47 42.77 -1.13
CA ARG A 20 39.86 42.86 -1.66
C ARG A 20 40.80 43.75 -0.81
N HIS A 21 41.74 43.03 -0.25
CA HIS A 21 43.18 43.30 -0.32
C HIS A 21 43.75 44.59 0.27
N ARG A 22 44.71 44.46 1.18
CA ARG A 22 46.15 44.65 0.85
C ARG A 22 47.01 44.70 2.10
N LYS A 23 48.08 43.92 2.09
CA LYS A 23 49.39 44.30 2.65
C LYS A 23 50.02 45.39 1.78
N PRO A 24 50.84 46.25 2.26
CA PRO A 24 52.28 46.17 1.93
C PRO A 24 53.18 46.56 3.14
N SER A 25 54.35 45.90 3.28
CA SER A 25 55.63 46.27 2.70
C SER A 25 56.25 47.57 3.22
N GLN A 26 57.32 47.37 3.98
CA GLN A 26 58.66 47.97 3.86
C GLN A 26 58.82 49.45 3.48
N GLU A 27 59.62 50.09 4.23
CA GLU A 27 60.90 50.82 3.90
C GLU A 27 61.33 51.68 5.08
N VAL A 28 62.48 51.41 5.69
CA VAL A 28 63.82 51.84 5.34
C VAL A 28 64.01 53.36 5.42
N THR A 29 64.92 53.70 6.19
CA THR A 29 66.00 54.73 6.12
C THR A 29 66.13 55.44 7.48
N ASP A 30 67.14 55.32 8.14
CA ASP A 30 68.59 55.63 8.02
C ASP A 30 68.98 56.99 8.60
N TYR A 31 70.22 57.06 9.14
CA TYR A 31 71.02 58.18 9.56
C TYR A 31 70.87 58.76 10.96
N GLY A 32 71.81 58.60 11.71
CA GLY A 32 72.97 59.43 11.97
C GLY A 32 73.54 59.22 13.36
N GLU A 33 74.65 58.59 13.35
CA GLU A 33 75.95 59.02 13.85
C GLU A 33 75.96 60.01 15.04
N MET A 34 76.66 59.68 15.99
CA MET A 34 78.03 60.01 16.49
C MET A 34 78.10 60.33 17.94
N ARG A 35 79.04 59.65 18.57
CA ARG A 35 80.13 60.11 19.46
C ARG A 35 79.94 60.10 20.94
N GLN A 36 80.92 59.41 21.44
CA GLN A 36 81.79 59.61 22.62
C GLN A 36 81.19 59.08 23.91
N GLY A 37 81.75 58.14 24.53
CA GLY A 37 83.15 57.83 24.81
C GLY A 37 83.42 58.00 26.33
N VAL A 38 83.89 56.92 26.87
CA VAL A 38 84.62 56.91 28.14
C VAL A 38 83.80 57.23 29.41
N ASP A 39 83.40 56.16 30.09
CA ASP A 39 83.81 55.86 31.46
C ASP A 39 83.28 54.52 31.91
N MET A 40 84.06 53.51 31.50
CA MET A 40 83.96 52.17 32.04
C MET A 40 85.04 52.03 33.09
N LEU A 41 84.71 51.93 34.34
CA LEU A 41 85.50 51.24 35.36
C LEU A 41 85.15 51.57 36.83
N GLN A 42 84.01 52.08 37.18
CA GLN A 42 83.64 52.16 38.56
C GLN A 42 82.27 51.62 38.99
N GLY A 43 81.53 50.89 38.10
CA GLY A 43 80.23 50.28 38.38
C GLY A 43 80.25 48.81 38.78
N LEU A 44 81.38 48.12 38.64
CA LEU A 44 81.44 46.64 38.73
C LEU A 44 81.53 46.03 40.12
N LYS A 45 81.62 46.82 41.17
CA LYS A 45 81.67 46.33 42.57
C LYS A 45 80.37 46.49 43.36
N ARG A 46 79.31 47.09 42.79
CA ARG A 46 77.97 47.20 43.47
C ARG A 46 76.91 46.32 42.84
N ALA A 47 77.16 45.65 41.66
CA ALA A 47 76.25 44.82 41.00
C ALA A 47 76.43 43.30 41.27
N SER A 48 77.46 42.89 41.95
CA SER A 48 77.77 41.47 42.24
C SER A 48 76.77 40.84 43.25
N LEU A 49 76.19 41.63 44.17
CA LEU A 49 75.31 41.11 45.18
C LEU A 49 73.87 40.75 44.58
N PRO A 50 73.25 41.66 43.83
CA PRO A 50 71.96 41.26 43.19
C PRO A 50 72.08 40.20 42.10
N LEU A 51 73.24 40.14 41.37
CA LEU A 51 73.47 39.13 40.39
C LEU A 51 73.69 37.73 41.00
N GLY A 52 74.36 37.68 42.17
CA GLY A 52 74.50 36.45 42.93
C GLY A 52 73.19 35.89 43.46
N VAL A 53 72.33 36.80 43.98
CA VAL A 53 70.98 36.40 44.44
C VAL A 53 70.13 35.91 43.27
N LEU A 54 70.19 36.54 42.08
CA LEU A 54 69.47 36.10 40.88
C LEU A 54 69.98 34.75 40.41
N ALA A 55 71.34 34.54 40.42
CA ALA A 55 71.92 33.25 40.03
C ALA A 55 71.52 32.09 40.98
N VAL A 56 71.47 32.36 42.29
CA VAL A 56 71.02 31.40 43.28
C VAL A 56 69.50 31.11 43.10
N GLY A 57 68.71 32.15 42.82
CA GLY A 57 67.28 32.01 42.54
C GLY A 57 67.02 31.12 41.28
N ILE A 58 67.79 31.37 40.24
CA ILE A 58 67.72 30.54 39.01
C ILE A 58 68.20 29.12 39.31
N ALA A 59 69.29 28.93 40.10
CA ALA A 59 69.75 27.61 40.50
C ALA A 59 68.70 26.82 41.33
N ILE A 60 68.05 27.51 42.29
CA ILE A 60 66.99 26.93 43.10
C ILE A 60 65.77 26.61 42.22
N MET A 61 65.43 27.47 41.28
CA MET A 61 64.36 27.23 40.35
C MET A 61 64.64 26.06 39.40
N ALA A 62 65.91 25.96 38.94
CA ALA A 62 66.33 24.83 38.09
C ALA A 62 66.30 23.49 38.86
N VAL A 63 66.72 23.49 40.15
CA VAL A 63 66.60 22.33 41.03
C VAL A 63 65.16 21.96 41.31
N LEU A 64 64.30 22.93 41.55
CA LEU A 64 62.87 22.68 41.74
C LEU A 64 62.18 22.15 40.47
N ILE A 65 62.61 22.59 39.29
CA ILE A 65 62.12 22.07 38.00
C ILE A 65 62.66 20.66 37.74
N ALA A 66 63.92 20.39 38.14
CA ALA A 66 64.53 19.06 37.97
C ALA A 66 63.98 18.02 38.99
N LEU A 67 63.53 18.48 40.15
CA LEU A 67 62.90 17.67 41.22
C LEU A 67 61.40 17.53 41.03
N ARG A 68 60.79 18.16 39.99
CA ARG A 68 59.38 17.87 39.69
C ARG A 68 59.23 16.39 39.35
N PRO A 69 58.48 15.61 40.11
CA PRO A 69 58.17 14.27 39.71
C PRO A 69 57.50 14.35 38.33
N LYS A 70 58.07 13.67 37.33
CA LYS A 70 57.38 13.48 36.05
C LYS A 70 56.04 12.88 36.38
N PRO A 71 54.91 13.49 35.97
CA PRO A 71 53.65 12.81 36.11
C PRO A 71 53.79 11.48 35.36
N GLU A 72 53.76 10.36 36.09
CA GLU A 72 53.50 9.09 35.51
C GLU A 72 52.19 9.26 34.75
N ALA A 73 52.24 9.28 33.43
CA ALA A 73 51.08 9.08 32.60
C ALA A 73 50.56 7.70 32.99
N ALA A 74 49.67 7.66 34.00
CA ALA A 74 48.85 6.51 34.21
C ALA A 74 48.13 6.29 32.87
N SER A 75 48.62 5.35 32.10
CA SER A 75 47.82 4.76 31.02
C SER A 75 46.62 4.11 31.72
N GLU A 76 45.65 4.93 32.13
CA GLU A 76 44.34 4.37 32.34
C GLU A 76 43.94 3.77 31.01
N LEU A 77 44.05 2.47 30.94
CA LEU A 77 43.42 1.70 29.85
C LEU A 77 41.99 2.21 29.76
N PRO A 78 41.57 2.70 28.58
CA PRO A 78 40.22 3.21 28.44
C PRO A 78 39.27 2.19 29.03
N ARG A 79 38.42 2.61 29.95
CA ARG A 79 37.42 1.73 30.55
C ARG A 79 36.62 1.10 29.40
N PRO A 80 36.45 -0.24 29.37
CA PRO A 80 35.69 -0.89 28.33
C PRO A 80 34.32 -0.23 28.22
N GLY A 81 33.92 0.09 27.00
CA GLY A 81 32.57 0.61 26.74
C GLY A 81 31.55 -0.45 27.14
N ARG A 82 30.51 -0.03 27.85
CA ARG A 82 29.42 -0.93 28.24
C ARG A 82 28.41 -1.02 27.12
N VAL A 83 27.96 -2.25 26.79
CA VAL A 83 27.03 -2.53 25.69
C VAL A 83 25.97 -3.53 26.13
N HIS A 84 24.76 -3.35 25.60
CA HIS A 84 23.71 -4.35 25.69
C HIS A 84 23.87 -5.36 24.56
N ILE A 85 23.72 -6.63 24.89
CA ILE A 85 23.83 -7.74 23.93
C ILE A 85 22.51 -8.52 23.88
N ALA A 86 22.26 -9.16 22.75
CA ALA A 86 21.24 -10.17 22.58
C ALA A 86 21.87 -11.41 21.97
N THR A 87 21.37 -12.58 22.32
CA THR A 87 21.86 -13.85 21.80
C THR A 87 21.22 -14.12 20.44
N ALA A 88 22.02 -14.55 19.48
CA ALA A 88 21.53 -14.98 18.18
C ALA A 88 20.94 -16.39 18.29
N GLU A 89 19.70 -16.57 17.88
CA GLU A 89 18.95 -17.82 18.02
C GLU A 89 18.71 -18.48 16.66
N LEU A 90 18.88 -19.80 16.61
CA LEU A 90 18.49 -20.58 15.44
C LEU A 90 16.98 -20.83 15.50
N VAL A 91 16.28 -20.37 14.47
CA VAL A 91 14.81 -20.45 14.45
C VAL A 91 14.30 -21.04 13.13
N VAL A 92 13.10 -21.63 13.25
CA VAL A 92 12.21 -21.86 12.10
C VAL A 92 11.08 -20.86 12.24
N THR A 93 10.96 -19.96 11.30
CA THR A 93 9.97 -18.88 11.39
C THR A 93 9.25 -18.66 10.08
N GLN A 94 8.01 -18.19 10.19
CA GLN A 94 7.24 -17.72 9.04
C GLN A 94 7.49 -16.23 8.84
N LEU A 95 7.97 -15.86 7.67
CA LEU A 95 8.18 -14.45 7.33
C LEU A 95 6.84 -13.72 7.33
N ARG A 96 6.86 -12.45 7.73
CA ARG A 96 5.69 -11.58 7.74
C ARG A 96 5.96 -10.39 6.85
N VAL A 97 4.99 -10.05 6.03
CA VAL A 97 5.08 -8.92 5.11
C VAL A 97 4.07 -7.86 5.53
N ASP A 98 4.58 -6.76 6.02
CA ASP A 98 3.78 -5.61 6.43
C ASP A 98 3.59 -4.69 5.23
N THR A 99 2.34 -4.32 4.96
CA THR A 99 1.92 -3.40 3.91
C THR A 99 0.63 -2.72 4.34
N TYR A 100 0.06 -1.87 3.48
CA TYR A 100 -1.20 -1.20 3.77
C TYR A 100 -1.99 -1.02 2.47
N GLY A 101 -3.30 -0.83 2.59
CA GLY A 101 -4.14 -0.64 1.41
C GLY A 101 -5.51 -0.08 1.75
N GLU A 102 -6.20 0.32 0.70
CA GLU A 102 -7.57 0.81 0.76
C GLU A 102 -8.55 -0.33 0.51
N VAL A 103 -9.58 -0.39 1.32
CA VAL A 103 -10.69 -1.34 1.17
C VAL A 103 -11.58 -0.88 0.02
N ARG A 104 -11.77 -1.75 -0.97
CA ARG A 104 -12.60 -1.51 -2.14
C ARG A 104 -13.68 -2.59 -2.27
N PRO A 105 -14.82 -2.28 -2.83
CA PRO A 105 -15.82 -3.29 -3.08
C PRO A 105 -15.38 -4.17 -4.25
N ASN A 106 -15.68 -5.47 -4.18
CA ASN A 106 -15.46 -6.39 -5.30
C ASN A 106 -16.35 -6.03 -6.51
N ILE A 107 -17.58 -5.57 -6.25
CA ILE A 107 -18.52 -5.13 -7.28
C ILE A 107 -18.92 -3.68 -6.98
N GLN A 108 -18.74 -2.80 -7.96
CA GLN A 108 -19.25 -1.45 -7.94
C GLN A 108 -19.87 -1.15 -9.31
N THR A 109 -21.10 -0.62 -9.33
CA THR A 109 -21.80 -0.36 -10.58
C THR A 109 -22.67 0.88 -10.49
N ASP A 110 -22.78 1.55 -11.63
CA ASP A 110 -23.79 2.58 -11.84
C ASP A 110 -25.11 1.90 -12.28
N VAL A 111 -26.16 2.12 -11.53
CA VAL A 111 -27.51 1.65 -11.85
C VAL A 111 -28.11 2.61 -12.86
N VAL A 112 -28.44 2.12 -14.04
CA VAL A 112 -28.94 2.97 -15.12
C VAL A 112 -30.35 2.58 -15.53
N ALA A 113 -31.19 3.56 -15.83
CA ALA A 113 -32.48 3.33 -16.45
C ALA A 113 -32.28 2.76 -17.86
N GLN A 114 -32.98 1.68 -18.20
CA GLN A 114 -32.91 1.06 -19.53
C GLN A 114 -34.09 1.44 -20.43
N VAL A 115 -35.13 1.97 -19.81
CA VAL A 115 -36.35 2.43 -20.48
C VAL A 115 -36.71 3.83 -20.02
N ALA A 116 -37.47 4.55 -20.83
CA ALA A 116 -37.94 5.92 -20.50
C ALA A 116 -39.23 5.87 -19.68
N GLY A 117 -39.43 6.84 -18.80
CA GLY A 117 -40.69 6.99 -18.06
C GLY A 117 -40.51 7.80 -16.79
N ARG A 118 -41.60 7.99 -16.07
CA ARG A 118 -41.56 8.64 -14.77
C ARG A 118 -41.26 7.59 -13.69
N VAL A 119 -40.49 7.94 -12.70
CA VAL A 119 -40.33 7.12 -11.49
C VAL A 119 -41.64 7.08 -10.73
N ALA A 120 -42.28 5.91 -10.72
CA ALA A 120 -43.61 5.70 -10.13
C ALA A 120 -43.57 5.32 -8.65
N ASP A 121 -42.50 4.58 -8.27
CA ASP A 121 -42.27 4.13 -6.90
C ASP A 121 -40.79 3.96 -6.60
N VAL A 122 -40.43 4.17 -5.35
CA VAL A 122 -39.05 3.97 -4.84
C VAL A 122 -39.12 3.20 -3.51
N SER A 123 -38.21 2.21 -3.36
CA SER A 123 -38.08 1.49 -2.09
C SER A 123 -37.69 2.45 -0.96
N GLN A 124 -38.05 2.13 0.27
CA GLN A 124 -37.61 2.86 1.48
C GLN A 124 -36.10 2.81 1.63
N GLU A 125 -35.45 1.77 1.11
CA GLU A 125 -34.01 1.59 1.11
C GLU A 125 -33.28 2.33 -0.05
N PHE A 126 -34.06 3.02 -0.91
CA PHE A 126 -33.46 3.81 -2.00
C PHE A 126 -32.96 5.17 -1.49
N VAL A 127 -32.05 5.12 -0.55
CA VAL A 127 -31.35 6.26 0.06
C VAL A 127 -29.85 6.01 0.09
N GLU A 128 -29.05 7.07 0.22
CA GLU A 128 -27.60 6.90 0.41
C GLU A 128 -27.32 6.06 1.66
N GLY A 129 -26.47 5.02 1.52
CA GLY A 129 -26.20 4.05 2.58
C GLY A 129 -27.25 2.95 2.73
N GLY A 130 -28.41 3.04 2.06
CA GLY A 130 -29.47 2.04 2.11
C GLY A 130 -28.99 0.66 1.67
N ARG A 131 -29.53 -0.39 2.27
CA ARG A 131 -29.23 -1.79 1.99
C ARG A 131 -30.25 -2.35 1.03
N PHE A 132 -29.82 -3.29 0.19
CA PHE A 132 -30.72 -4.03 -0.67
C PHE A 132 -30.29 -5.49 -0.80
N GLU A 133 -31.25 -6.36 -1.00
CA GLU A 133 -31.04 -7.77 -1.26
C GLU A 133 -30.99 -8.06 -2.77
N ALA A 134 -30.45 -9.22 -3.13
CA ALA A 134 -30.39 -9.64 -4.52
C ALA A 134 -31.78 -9.80 -5.13
N GLY A 135 -32.05 -9.11 -6.26
CA GLY A 135 -33.35 -9.13 -6.94
C GLY A 135 -34.42 -8.22 -6.33
N GLU A 136 -34.11 -7.50 -5.28
CA GLU A 136 -35.00 -6.50 -4.71
C GLU A 136 -35.22 -5.35 -5.68
N ILE A 137 -36.48 -4.89 -5.81
CA ILE A 137 -36.83 -3.76 -6.66
C ILE A 137 -36.56 -2.47 -5.89
N LEU A 138 -35.58 -1.73 -6.34
CA LEU A 138 -35.12 -0.47 -5.74
C LEU A 138 -36.00 0.70 -6.18
N LEU A 139 -36.41 0.71 -7.45
CA LEU A 139 -37.33 1.70 -7.99
C LEU A 139 -38.09 1.10 -9.16
N SER A 140 -39.28 1.64 -9.42
CA SER A 140 -40.10 1.29 -10.58
C SER A 140 -40.41 2.53 -11.42
N ILE A 141 -40.36 2.34 -12.74
CA ILE A 141 -40.79 3.31 -13.75
C ILE A 141 -42.22 3.00 -14.10
N GLU A 142 -43.02 4.02 -14.38
CA GLU A 142 -44.40 3.91 -14.80
C GLU A 142 -44.54 2.91 -15.95
N ASP A 143 -45.33 1.86 -15.74
CA ASP A 143 -45.37 0.69 -16.63
C ASP A 143 -46.61 0.62 -17.54
N ALA A 144 -47.54 1.55 -17.42
CA ALA A 144 -48.84 1.54 -18.14
C ALA A 144 -48.70 1.41 -19.67
N ASP A 145 -47.73 2.19 -20.25
CA ASP A 145 -47.46 2.14 -21.69
C ASP A 145 -46.81 0.82 -22.12
N TYR A 146 -45.96 0.26 -21.28
CA TYR A 146 -45.28 -1.01 -21.51
C TYR A 146 -46.23 -2.21 -21.38
N LEU A 147 -47.19 -2.16 -20.46
CA LEU A 147 -48.27 -3.13 -20.34
C LEU A 147 -49.19 -3.11 -21.58
N SER A 148 -49.51 -1.91 -22.06
CA SER A 148 -50.32 -1.72 -23.26
C SER A 148 -49.58 -2.30 -24.49
N ALA A 149 -48.27 -2.02 -24.66
CA ALA A 149 -47.47 -2.55 -25.73
C ALA A 149 -47.30 -4.08 -25.64
N LEU A 150 -47.23 -4.64 -24.43
CA LEU A 150 -47.21 -6.10 -24.23
C LEU A 150 -48.52 -6.72 -24.69
N THR A 151 -49.70 -6.17 -24.26
CA THR A 151 -50.99 -6.68 -24.64
C THR A 151 -51.21 -6.65 -26.17
N GLU A 152 -50.77 -5.57 -26.83
CA GLU A 152 -50.82 -5.46 -28.29
C GLU A 152 -49.95 -6.52 -28.98
N ALA A 153 -48.71 -6.75 -28.46
CA ALA A 153 -47.80 -7.77 -29.01
C ALA A 153 -48.37 -9.19 -28.83
N GLU A 154 -49.04 -9.47 -27.70
CA GLU A 154 -49.72 -10.75 -27.47
C GLU A 154 -50.87 -10.98 -28.48
N ALA A 155 -51.68 -9.93 -28.73
CA ALA A 155 -52.75 -10.02 -29.74
C ALA A 155 -52.20 -10.26 -31.13
N ARG A 156 -51.08 -9.58 -31.53
CA ARG A 156 -50.42 -9.78 -32.83
C ARG A 156 -49.89 -11.21 -32.99
N ARG A 157 -49.24 -11.73 -31.93
CA ARG A 157 -48.74 -13.12 -31.93
C ARG A 157 -49.90 -14.13 -32.08
N ALA A 158 -51.02 -13.92 -31.38
CA ALA A 158 -52.18 -14.77 -31.46
C ALA A 158 -52.79 -14.76 -32.90
N ALA A 159 -52.88 -13.58 -33.54
CA ALA A 159 -53.38 -13.47 -34.90
C ALA A 159 -52.45 -14.23 -35.90
N ALA A 160 -51.10 -14.02 -35.80
CA ALA A 160 -50.13 -14.72 -36.65
C ALA A 160 -50.13 -16.25 -36.46
N SER A 161 -50.44 -16.72 -35.25
CA SER A 161 -50.62 -18.14 -34.95
C SER A 161 -51.81 -18.73 -35.68
N VAL A 162 -52.96 -18.05 -35.71
CA VAL A 162 -54.16 -18.45 -36.44
C VAL A 162 -53.89 -18.46 -37.96
N ASP A 163 -53.17 -17.43 -38.46
CA ASP A 163 -52.79 -17.37 -39.89
C ASP A 163 -51.92 -18.56 -40.29
N LEU A 164 -50.96 -18.97 -39.43
CA LEU A 164 -50.12 -20.15 -39.68
C LEU A 164 -50.97 -21.46 -39.69
N GLU A 165 -51.87 -21.62 -38.69
CA GLU A 165 -52.76 -22.78 -38.63
C GLU A 165 -53.63 -22.89 -39.91
N THR A 166 -54.13 -21.75 -40.37
CA THR A 166 -54.90 -21.67 -41.62
C THR A 166 -54.05 -22.05 -42.83
N ALA A 167 -52.83 -21.55 -42.95
CA ALA A 167 -51.93 -21.87 -44.05
C ALA A 167 -51.53 -23.34 -44.05
N LEU A 168 -51.32 -23.95 -42.86
CA LEU A 168 -51.03 -25.37 -42.70
C LEU A 168 -52.24 -26.24 -43.13
N ALA A 169 -53.46 -25.87 -42.69
CA ALA A 169 -54.67 -26.61 -43.11
C ALA A 169 -54.88 -26.56 -44.63
N ASP A 170 -54.69 -25.37 -45.22
CA ASP A 170 -54.75 -25.18 -46.65
C ASP A 170 -53.69 -25.99 -47.42
N ALA A 171 -52.47 -26.07 -46.90
CA ALA A 171 -51.39 -26.88 -47.47
C ALA A 171 -51.71 -28.36 -47.37
N ASP A 172 -52.35 -28.85 -46.31
CA ASP A 172 -52.76 -30.19 -46.11
C ASP A 172 -53.90 -30.60 -47.12
N VAL A 173 -54.86 -29.75 -47.34
CA VAL A 173 -55.89 -29.93 -48.36
C VAL A 173 -55.24 -29.98 -49.70
N ALA A 174 -54.33 -29.10 -50.07
CA ALA A 174 -53.62 -29.15 -51.36
C ALA A 174 -52.82 -30.45 -51.55
N ARG A 175 -52.13 -30.95 -50.51
CA ARG A 175 -51.41 -32.22 -50.51
C ARG A 175 -52.37 -33.41 -50.76
N GLN A 176 -53.54 -33.40 -50.15
CA GLN A 176 -54.55 -34.45 -50.34
C GLN A 176 -55.11 -34.42 -51.74
N GLN A 177 -55.40 -33.27 -52.32
CA GLN A 177 -55.89 -33.12 -53.70
C GLN A 177 -54.87 -33.55 -54.75
N LEU A 178 -53.57 -33.36 -54.48
CA LEU A 178 -52.47 -33.67 -55.42
C LEU A 178 -51.81 -35.02 -55.18
N LYS A 179 -52.39 -35.92 -54.39
CA LYS A 179 -51.84 -37.26 -54.11
C LYS A 179 -51.54 -38.14 -55.36
N GLY A 180 -52.15 -37.87 -56.52
CA GLY A 180 -51.92 -38.60 -57.79
C GLY A 180 -50.98 -37.89 -58.77
N VAL A 181 -50.50 -36.69 -58.46
CA VAL A 181 -49.68 -35.89 -59.36
C VAL A 181 -48.19 -36.15 -59.09
N LYS A 182 -47.48 -36.57 -60.19
CA LYS A 182 -46.01 -36.74 -60.09
C LYS A 182 -45.32 -35.36 -59.99
N ASN A 183 -44.57 -35.17 -58.93
CA ASN A 183 -43.79 -33.92 -58.65
C ASN A 183 -44.64 -32.64 -58.69
N PRO A 184 -45.60 -32.46 -57.79
CA PRO A 184 -46.31 -31.20 -57.70
C PRO A 184 -45.35 -30.04 -57.32
N SER A 185 -45.57 -28.84 -57.89
CA SER A 185 -44.72 -27.71 -57.61
C SER A 185 -44.91 -27.25 -56.16
N PRO A 186 -43.84 -26.67 -55.50
CA PRO A 186 -43.96 -26.13 -54.16
C PRO A 186 -45.09 -25.07 -54.01
N LEU A 187 -45.35 -24.33 -55.06
CA LEU A 187 -46.44 -23.33 -55.08
C LEU A 187 -47.82 -24.03 -55.06
N ALA A 188 -47.98 -25.18 -55.78
CA ALA A 188 -49.21 -25.96 -55.76
C ALA A 188 -49.48 -26.64 -54.41
N LEU A 189 -48.40 -26.94 -53.67
CA LEU A 189 -48.44 -27.46 -52.31
C LEU A 189 -48.55 -26.34 -51.21
N LYS A 190 -48.68 -25.07 -51.63
CA LYS A 190 -48.78 -23.93 -50.76
C LYS A 190 -47.61 -23.76 -49.80
N GLU A 191 -46.43 -24.37 -50.06
CA GLU A 191 -45.24 -24.27 -49.23
C GLU A 191 -44.75 -22.83 -49.00
N PRO A 192 -44.72 -21.91 -50.01
CA PRO A 192 -44.36 -20.52 -49.79
C PRO A 192 -45.32 -19.75 -48.89
N GLN A 193 -46.63 -20.14 -48.90
CA GLN A 193 -47.63 -19.52 -48.02
C GLN A 193 -47.43 -19.92 -46.57
N VAL A 194 -47.13 -21.22 -46.31
CA VAL A 194 -46.76 -21.71 -45.00
C VAL A 194 -45.49 -21.02 -44.50
N ALA A 195 -44.41 -21.02 -45.32
CA ALA A 195 -43.16 -20.37 -44.98
C ALA A 195 -43.34 -18.87 -44.64
N ARG A 196 -44.23 -18.16 -45.37
CA ARG A 196 -44.57 -16.77 -45.08
C ARG A 196 -45.29 -16.62 -43.74
N ALA A 197 -46.25 -17.49 -43.42
CA ALA A 197 -46.99 -17.46 -42.19
C ALA A 197 -46.09 -17.82 -40.99
N GLU A 198 -45.17 -18.81 -41.15
CA GLU A 198 -44.16 -19.13 -40.16
C GLU A 198 -43.24 -17.91 -39.87
N ALA A 199 -42.77 -17.22 -40.91
CA ALA A 199 -41.95 -16.03 -40.76
C ALA A 199 -42.72 -14.89 -40.07
N ALA A 200 -44.03 -14.74 -40.37
CA ALA A 200 -44.89 -13.76 -39.71
C ALA A 200 -45.08 -14.05 -38.21
N LEU A 201 -45.31 -15.32 -37.85
CA LEU A 201 -45.39 -15.73 -36.44
C LEU A 201 -44.07 -15.49 -35.71
N ALA A 202 -42.93 -15.89 -36.31
CA ALA A 202 -41.60 -15.63 -35.72
C ALA A 202 -41.33 -14.13 -35.49
N ALA A 203 -41.73 -13.27 -36.44
CA ALA A 203 -41.65 -11.82 -36.29
C ALA A 203 -42.52 -11.29 -35.12
N ALA A 204 -43.77 -11.79 -35.01
CA ALA A 204 -44.66 -11.42 -33.90
C ALA A 204 -44.14 -11.90 -32.55
N GLU A 205 -43.53 -13.08 -32.48
CA GLU A 205 -42.89 -13.61 -31.26
C GLU A 205 -41.68 -12.78 -30.84
N ALA A 206 -40.88 -12.30 -31.78
CA ALA A 206 -39.76 -11.40 -31.49
C ALA A 206 -40.24 -10.05 -30.89
N VAL A 207 -41.33 -9.46 -31.43
CA VAL A 207 -41.95 -8.23 -30.87
C VAL A 207 -42.49 -8.49 -29.47
N LEU A 208 -43.16 -9.61 -29.24
CA LEU A 208 -43.66 -10.00 -27.92
C LEU A 208 -42.51 -10.14 -26.91
N SER A 209 -41.42 -10.78 -27.28
CA SER A 209 -40.22 -10.92 -26.45
C SER A 209 -39.62 -9.55 -26.08
N LEU A 210 -39.51 -8.63 -27.04
CA LEU A 210 -39.05 -7.26 -26.81
C LEU A 210 -39.96 -6.50 -25.84
N SER A 211 -41.29 -6.59 -26.00
CA SER A 211 -42.27 -5.94 -25.12
C SER A 211 -42.17 -6.45 -23.69
N LYS A 212 -42.03 -7.78 -23.50
CA LYS A 212 -41.77 -8.43 -22.20
C LYS A 212 -40.48 -7.91 -21.55
N THR A 213 -39.43 -7.82 -22.34
CA THR A 213 -38.13 -7.32 -21.87
C THR A 213 -38.22 -5.84 -21.43
N ASN A 214 -38.89 -5.00 -22.24
CA ASN A 214 -39.06 -3.59 -21.89
C ASN A 214 -39.93 -3.40 -20.61
N LEU A 215 -40.96 -4.20 -20.46
CA LEU A 215 -41.76 -4.21 -19.22
C LEU A 215 -40.90 -4.66 -18.02
N SER A 216 -40.10 -5.68 -18.15
CA SER A 216 -39.22 -6.11 -17.05
C SER A 216 -38.22 -5.02 -16.65
N ARG A 217 -37.76 -4.21 -17.61
CA ARG A 217 -36.81 -3.09 -17.41
C ARG A 217 -37.45 -1.87 -16.70
N THR A 218 -38.77 -1.83 -16.57
CA THR A 218 -39.43 -0.79 -15.74
C THR A 218 -39.13 -1.00 -14.25
N LYS A 219 -38.82 -2.22 -13.83
CA LYS A 219 -38.47 -2.58 -12.46
C LYS A 219 -36.95 -2.70 -12.35
N ILE A 220 -36.36 -1.78 -11.61
CA ILE A 220 -34.91 -1.69 -11.47
C ILE A 220 -34.50 -2.31 -10.15
N GLY A 221 -33.70 -3.36 -10.22
CA GLY A 221 -33.07 -4.07 -9.11
C GLY A 221 -31.71 -4.58 -9.52
N LEU A 222 -30.94 -5.12 -8.57
CA LEU A 222 -29.60 -5.64 -8.80
C LEU A 222 -29.51 -7.12 -8.44
N PRO A 223 -28.69 -7.93 -9.17
CA PRO A 223 -28.61 -9.37 -8.96
C PRO A 223 -27.72 -9.77 -7.78
N PHE A 224 -27.27 -8.84 -6.97
CA PHE A 224 -26.42 -9.05 -5.81
C PHE A 224 -26.94 -8.21 -4.63
N ARG A 225 -26.58 -8.59 -3.42
CA ARG A 225 -26.88 -7.78 -2.22
C ARG A 225 -25.82 -6.70 -2.04
N GLY A 226 -26.24 -5.54 -1.55
CA GLY A 226 -25.31 -4.43 -1.46
C GLY A 226 -25.86 -3.21 -0.74
N ARG A 227 -25.17 -2.10 -0.98
CA ARG A 227 -25.58 -0.77 -0.51
C ARG A 227 -25.53 0.25 -1.63
N LEU A 228 -26.38 1.25 -1.52
CA LEU A 228 -26.34 2.43 -2.38
C LEU A 228 -25.29 3.42 -1.84
N SER A 229 -24.36 3.83 -2.70
CA SER A 229 -23.38 4.88 -2.35
C SER A 229 -23.89 6.27 -2.72
N ALA A 230 -24.80 6.37 -3.69
CA ALA A 230 -25.45 7.62 -4.08
C ALA A 230 -26.77 7.32 -4.80
N THR A 231 -27.73 8.22 -4.65
CA THR A 231 -28.98 8.24 -5.42
C THR A 231 -29.03 9.56 -6.20
N THR A 232 -29.53 9.51 -7.45
CA THR A 232 -29.52 10.67 -8.35
C THR A 232 -30.89 11.00 -8.94
N VAL A 233 -31.92 10.28 -8.52
CA VAL A 233 -33.29 10.49 -8.97
C VAL A 233 -34.26 10.41 -7.80
N ASP A 234 -35.38 11.14 -7.94
CA ASP A 234 -36.47 11.21 -6.95
C ASP A 234 -37.79 10.66 -7.51
N LEU A 235 -38.68 10.34 -6.63
CA LEU A 235 -40.07 9.95 -6.97
C LEU A 235 -40.72 11.01 -7.87
N GLY A 236 -41.37 10.57 -8.95
CA GLY A 236 -42.03 11.46 -9.92
C GLY A 236 -41.08 12.06 -10.97
N GLN A 237 -39.78 11.89 -10.86
CA GLN A 237 -38.82 12.39 -11.86
C GLN A 237 -38.90 11.57 -13.15
N TYR A 238 -38.75 12.23 -14.30
CA TYR A 238 -38.66 11.55 -15.59
C TYR A 238 -37.23 11.11 -15.89
N VAL A 239 -37.08 9.86 -16.26
CA VAL A 239 -35.77 9.25 -16.64
C VAL A 239 -35.78 8.80 -18.10
N THR A 240 -34.62 8.82 -18.69
CA THR A 240 -34.35 8.34 -20.08
C THR A 240 -33.37 7.19 -20.07
N PRO A 241 -33.38 6.32 -21.10
CA PRO A 241 -32.38 5.26 -21.21
C PRO A 241 -30.96 5.80 -21.11
N GLY A 242 -30.11 5.13 -20.30
CA GLY A 242 -28.73 5.52 -20.03
C GLY A 242 -28.54 6.51 -18.89
N LYS A 243 -29.64 7.08 -18.31
CA LYS A 243 -29.52 7.93 -17.12
C LYS A 243 -29.14 7.10 -15.90
N VAL A 244 -28.08 7.50 -15.20
CA VAL A 244 -27.70 6.92 -13.91
C VAL A 244 -28.78 7.31 -12.89
N VAL A 245 -29.34 6.34 -12.20
CA VAL A 245 -30.37 6.52 -11.17
C VAL A 245 -29.80 6.35 -9.77
N ALA A 246 -28.78 5.51 -9.62
CA ALA A 246 -28.06 5.30 -8.36
C ALA A 246 -26.67 4.75 -8.65
N ARG A 247 -25.83 4.77 -7.64
CA ARG A 247 -24.56 4.03 -7.62
C ARG A 247 -24.61 3.03 -6.48
N ALA A 248 -24.21 1.78 -6.77
CA ALA A 248 -24.29 0.68 -5.82
C ALA A 248 -22.99 -0.10 -5.74
N PHE A 249 -22.76 -0.70 -4.59
CA PHE A 249 -21.64 -1.63 -4.39
C PHE A 249 -22.07 -2.87 -3.61
N GLY A 250 -21.42 -3.99 -3.90
CA GLY A 250 -21.67 -5.27 -3.24
C GLY A 250 -21.07 -5.32 -1.83
N THR A 251 -21.78 -6.01 -0.92
CA THR A 251 -21.39 -6.15 0.49
C THR A 251 -21.00 -7.58 0.88
N ASP A 252 -21.02 -8.52 -0.05
CA ASP A 252 -20.66 -9.92 0.22
C ASP A 252 -19.16 -10.08 0.43
N ARG A 253 -18.37 -9.28 -0.29
CA ARG A 253 -16.91 -9.36 -0.31
C ARG A 253 -16.32 -7.99 -0.59
N VAL A 254 -15.21 -7.72 0.09
CA VAL A 254 -14.35 -6.56 -0.21
C VAL A 254 -12.97 -7.03 -0.60
N GLU A 255 -12.30 -6.22 -1.38
CA GLU A 255 -10.92 -6.41 -1.83
C GLU A 255 -10.05 -5.30 -1.27
N ILE A 256 -8.84 -5.66 -0.86
CA ILE A 256 -7.81 -4.71 -0.43
C ILE A 256 -6.64 -4.84 -1.38
N ARG A 257 -6.26 -3.75 -2.02
CA ARG A 257 -5.14 -3.71 -2.93
C ARG A 257 -3.87 -3.31 -2.19
N LEU A 258 -2.96 -4.26 -2.04
CA LEU A 258 -1.76 -4.18 -1.21
C LEU A 258 -0.51 -4.05 -2.09
N PRO A 259 0.19 -2.91 -2.08
CA PRO A 259 1.43 -2.74 -2.83
C PRO A 259 2.56 -3.53 -2.16
N LEU A 260 3.32 -4.25 -2.96
CA LEU A 260 4.45 -5.07 -2.54
C LEU A 260 5.71 -4.66 -3.30
N THR A 261 6.79 -4.46 -2.58
CA THR A 261 8.12 -4.31 -3.15
C THR A 261 8.70 -5.66 -3.55
N ASP A 262 9.77 -5.66 -4.34
CA ASP A 262 10.47 -6.89 -4.75
C ASP A 262 10.96 -7.73 -3.56
N THR A 263 11.49 -7.08 -2.52
CA THR A 263 11.91 -7.75 -1.28
C THR A 263 10.74 -8.39 -0.54
N GLN A 264 9.61 -7.72 -0.45
CA GLN A 264 8.39 -8.24 0.16
C GLN A 264 7.81 -9.41 -0.65
N LEU A 265 7.86 -9.33 -1.97
CA LEU A 265 7.46 -10.43 -2.85
C LEU A 265 8.32 -11.68 -2.62
N ALA A 266 9.64 -11.51 -2.51
CA ALA A 266 10.56 -12.61 -2.20
C ALA A 266 10.25 -13.26 -0.83
N ALA A 267 9.81 -12.47 0.16
CA ALA A 267 9.40 -12.97 1.47
C ALA A 267 8.09 -13.76 1.44
N LEU A 268 7.17 -13.44 0.51
CA LEU A 268 5.95 -14.21 0.32
C LEU A 268 6.22 -15.61 -0.27
N GLY A 269 7.22 -15.72 -1.15
CA GLY A 269 7.62 -16.99 -1.75
C GLY A 269 6.64 -17.51 -2.82
N VAL A 270 5.82 -16.64 -3.40
CA VAL A 270 4.88 -16.96 -4.48
C VAL A 270 5.29 -16.25 -5.77
N PRO A 271 5.01 -16.83 -6.95
CA PRO A 271 5.38 -16.22 -8.22
C PRO A 271 4.50 -15.03 -8.57
N ILE A 272 5.01 -14.15 -9.43
CA ILE A 272 4.22 -13.09 -10.09
C ILE A 272 3.07 -13.76 -10.86
N GLY A 273 1.87 -13.18 -10.79
CA GLY A 273 0.67 -13.76 -11.37
C GLY A 273 0.08 -14.93 -10.56
N TYR A 274 0.52 -15.11 -9.31
CA TYR A 274 -0.10 -16.06 -8.39
C TYR A 274 -1.62 -15.84 -8.31
N SER A 275 -2.38 -16.95 -8.33
CA SER A 275 -3.82 -16.95 -8.16
C SER A 275 -4.25 -18.20 -7.39
N ALA A 276 -5.12 -18.01 -6.42
CA ALA A 276 -5.69 -19.06 -5.60
C ALA A 276 -7.18 -18.82 -5.37
N ALA A 277 -7.92 -19.87 -5.06
CA ALA A 277 -9.30 -19.72 -4.55
C ALA A 277 -9.29 -18.99 -3.20
N SER A 278 -10.37 -18.28 -2.88
CA SER A 278 -10.48 -17.49 -1.62
C SER A 278 -10.18 -18.34 -0.36
N SER A 279 -10.48 -19.64 -0.38
CA SER A 279 -10.19 -20.56 0.73
C SER A 279 -8.73 -21.00 0.83
N ALA A 280 -7.93 -20.90 -0.26
CA ALA A 280 -6.56 -21.40 -0.38
C ALA A 280 -5.50 -20.29 -0.47
N GLY A 281 -5.90 -19.02 -0.41
CA GLY A 281 -5.01 -17.86 -0.46
C GLY A 281 -4.12 -17.75 0.77
N LEU A 282 -3.06 -16.92 0.70
CA LEU A 282 -2.20 -16.61 1.84
C LEU A 282 -2.99 -15.87 2.92
N ALA A 283 -2.83 -16.27 4.16
CA ALA A 283 -3.49 -15.58 5.28
C ALA A 283 -2.98 -14.14 5.39
N VAL A 284 -3.90 -13.23 5.65
CA VAL A 284 -3.59 -11.83 5.93
C VAL A 284 -4.41 -11.35 7.12
N ASP A 285 -3.73 -10.76 8.08
CA ASP A 285 -4.32 -10.05 9.20
C ASP A 285 -4.39 -8.56 8.85
N LEU A 286 -5.59 -8.01 8.98
CA LEU A 286 -5.87 -6.62 8.67
C LEU A 286 -6.17 -5.88 9.96
N SER A 287 -5.70 -4.66 10.09
CA SER A 287 -5.98 -3.82 11.24
C SER A 287 -6.15 -2.36 10.86
N ALA A 288 -6.99 -1.66 11.59
CA ALA A 288 -7.12 -0.22 11.48
C ALA A 288 -7.54 0.39 12.81
N GLN A 289 -7.20 1.66 12.99
CA GLN A 289 -7.68 2.45 14.10
C GLN A 289 -8.86 3.31 13.64
N VAL A 290 -10.02 3.10 14.24
CA VAL A 290 -11.23 3.86 13.93
C VAL A 290 -11.80 4.41 15.22
N ALA A 291 -12.08 5.72 15.27
CA ALA A 291 -12.60 6.42 16.45
C ALA A 291 -11.77 6.21 17.73
N GLY A 292 -10.47 5.95 17.61
CA GLY A 292 -9.57 5.72 18.74
C GLY A 292 -9.43 4.26 19.20
N GLU A 293 -10.21 3.36 18.65
CA GLU A 293 -10.17 1.93 18.94
C GLU A 293 -9.49 1.14 17.81
N HIS A 294 -8.79 0.06 18.18
CA HIS A 294 -8.14 -0.83 17.22
C HIS A 294 -9.06 -2.00 16.86
N TYR A 295 -9.30 -2.15 15.57
CA TYR A 295 -10.09 -3.24 15.03
C TYR A 295 -9.20 -4.16 14.19
N ARG A 296 -9.57 -5.43 14.13
CA ARG A 296 -8.87 -6.46 13.36
C ARG A 296 -9.85 -7.27 12.54
N TRP A 297 -9.41 -7.63 11.34
CA TRP A 297 -10.13 -8.53 10.44
C TRP A 297 -9.14 -9.52 9.86
N SER A 298 -9.63 -10.67 9.48
CA SER A 298 -8.83 -11.68 8.78
C SER A 298 -9.31 -11.82 7.34
N GLY A 299 -8.37 -11.99 6.44
CA GLY A 299 -8.62 -12.18 5.02
C GLY A 299 -7.62 -13.12 4.39
N ARG A 300 -7.66 -13.21 3.07
CA ARG A 300 -6.72 -14.01 2.29
C ARG A 300 -6.28 -13.26 1.06
N VAL A 301 -4.98 -13.30 0.77
CA VAL A 301 -4.44 -12.85 -0.50
C VAL A 301 -4.73 -13.92 -1.54
N THR A 302 -5.60 -13.60 -2.48
CA THR A 302 -6.07 -14.54 -3.52
C THR A 302 -5.32 -14.40 -4.81
N ARG A 303 -4.76 -13.23 -5.12
CA ARG A 303 -4.02 -13.01 -6.36
C ARG A 303 -2.93 -11.95 -6.22
N LEU A 304 -1.89 -12.12 -7.04
CA LEU A 304 -0.90 -11.09 -7.33
C LEU A 304 -1.06 -10.66 -8.78
N ASP A 305 -0.93 -9.37 -9.04
CA ASP A 305 -0.94 -8.85 -10.40
C ASP A 305 0.18 -9.50 -11.23
N ALA A 306 -0.08 -9.72 -12.51
CA ALA A 306 0.91 -10.29 -13.44
C ALA A 306 1.88 -9.22 -13.99
N SER A 307 1.70 -7.96 -13.62
CA SER A 307 2.48 -6.81 -14.08
C SER A 307 3.02 -5.98 -12.93
N ILE A 308 4.23 -5.47 -13.12
CA ILE A 308 4.85 -4.51 -12.22
C ILE A 308 4.46 -3.10 -12.70
N ASP A 309 4.03 -2.22 -11.79
CA ASP A 309 3.82 -0.82 -12.12
C ASP A 309 5.18 -0.16 -12.42
N PRO A 310 5.40 0.34 -13.65
CA PRO A 310 6.71 0.86 -14.06
C PRO A 310 7.09 2.16 -13.34
N THR A 311 6.10 2.89 -12.80
CA THR A 311 6.31 4.18 -12.13
C THR A 311 6.74 3.97 -10.68
N THR A 312 6.03 3.11 -9.98
CA THR A 312 6.22 2.85 -8.54
C THR A 312 7.11 1.64 -8.27
N ARG A 313 7.31 0.76 -9.27
CA ARG A 313 8.05 -0.51 -9.19
C ARG A 313 7.51 -1.46 -8.13
N VAL A 314 6.20 -1.40 -7.89
CA VAL A 314 5.51 -2.33 -6.99
C VAL A 314 4.62 -3.28 -7.76
N ILE A 315 4.37 -4.44 -7.17
CA ILE A 315 3.36 -5.40 -7.60
C ILE A 315 2.21 -5.30 -6.61
N TYR A 316 0.99 -5.37 -7.10
CA TYR A 316 -0.14 -5.38 -6.20
C TYR A 316 -0.60 -6.79 -5.88
N ALA A 317 -0.75 -7.08 -4.60
CA ALA A 317 -1.49 -8.23 -4.11
C ALA A 317 -2.93 -7.82 -3.81
N THR A 318 -3.89 -8.67 -4.13
CA THR A 318 -5.28 -8.46 -3.77
C THR A 318 -5.65 -9.43 -2.65
N ALA A 319 -5.99 -8.86 -1.51
CA ALA A 319 -6.57 -9.59 -0.39
C ALA A 319 -8.10 -9.49 -0.43
N GLU A 320 -8.79 -10.58 -0.11
CA GLU A 320 -10.24 -10.65 -0.04
C GLU A 320 -10.68 -10.92 1.39
N VAL A 321 -11.74 -10.22 1.80
CA VAL A 321 -12.44 -10.47 3.07
C VAL A 321 -13.90 -10.75 2.74
N GLU A 322 -14.36 -11.91 3.16
CA GLU A 322 -15.75 -12.32 3.01
C GLU A 322 -16.61 -11.79 4.17
N ASN A 323 -17.85 -11.41 3.87
CA ASN A 323 -18.81 -10.89 4.85
C ASN A 323 -18.26 -9.74 5.71
N PRO A 324 -17.72 -8.67 5.08
CA PRO A 324 -17.06 -7.56 5.80
C PRO A 324 -18.05 -6.72 6.64
N TYR A 325 -19.33 -6.89 6.43
CA TYR A 325 -20.39 -6.20 7.15
C TYR A 325 -21.11 -7.17 8.09
N PRO A 326 -21.06 -6.96 9.41
CA PRO A 326 -21.75 -7.82 10.37
C PRO A 326 -23.26 -7.75 10.19
N GLU A 327 -23.97 -8.81 10.61
CA GLU A 327 -25.43 -8.87 10.63
C GLU A 327 -26.01 -7.74 11.48
N PRO A 328 -27.20 -7.24 11.12
CA PRO A 328 -27.90 -6.23 11.90
C PRO A 328 -28.12 -6.68 13.34
N GLY A 329 -27.60 -5.94 14.31
CA GLY A 329 -27.73 -6.25 15.74
C GLY A 329 -26.47 -6.82 16.41
N ALA A 330 -25.42 -7.11 15.68
CA ALA A 330 -24.12 -7.43 16.28
C ALA A 330 -23.46 -6.13 16.79
N MET A 331 -23.71 -5.79 18.06
CA MET A 331 -23.29 -4.50 18.66
C MET A 331 -21.77 -4.31 18.80
N GLN A 332 -20.93 -5.30 18.48
CA GLN A 332 -19.49 -5.27 18.75
C GLN A 332 -18.59 -5.46 17.53
N ALA A 333 -19.14 -5.73 16.34
CA ALA A 333 -18.32 -5.95 15.17
C ALA A 333 -18.27 -4.71 14.29
N MET A 334 -17.16 -4.02 14.26
CA MET A 334 -16.92 -2.92 13.31
C MET A 334 -16.87 -3.48 11.89
N PRO A 335 -17.71 -2.97 10.96
CA PRO A 335 -17.63 -3.38 9.57
C PRO A 335 -16.31 -2.94 8.94
N LEU A 336 -15.76 -3.77 8.05
CA LEU A 336 -14.65 -3.38 7.18
C LEU A 336 -15.20 -2.53 6.03
N ALA A 337 -15.42 -1.26 6.30
CA ALA A 337 -16.11 -0.36 5.40
C ALA A 337 -15.26 -0.03 4.16
N VAL A 338 -15.94 0.08 3.02
CA VAL A 338 -15.33 0.55 1.76
C VAL A 338 -14.77 1.96 1.96
N GLY A 339 -13.55 2.21 1.46
CA GLY A 339 -12.82 3.47 1.62
C GLY A 339 -11.95 3.54 2.87
N LEU A 340 -12.01 2.55 3.77
CA LEU A 340 -11.13 2.49 4.93
C LEU A 340 -9.70 2.11 4.49
N PHE A 341 -8.70 2.78 5.06
CA PHE A 341 -7.30 2.36 4.95
C PHE A 341 -6.97 1.40 6.09
N VAL A 342 -6.35 0.30 5.75
CA VAL A 342 -5.96 -0.76 6.69
C VAL A 342 -4.49 -1.10 6.57
N ASP A 343 -3.88 -1.40 7.70
CA ASP A 343 -2.58 -2.07 7.76
C ASP A 343 -2.81 -3.57 7.54
N ALA A 344 -1.93 -4.19 6.78
CA ALA A 344 -2.04 -5.60 6.41
C ALA A 344 -0.73 -6.33 6.71
N GLN A 345 -0.83 -7.44 7.41
CA GLN A 345 0.28 -8.34 7.69
C GLN A 345 0.03 -9.68 6.99
N ILE A 346 0.78 -9.94 5.91
CA ILE A 346 0.62 -11.14 5.10
C ILE A 346 1.55 -12.22 5.61
N ALA A 347 1.03 -13.42 5.81
CA ALA A 347 1.83 -14.60 6.13
C ALA A 347 2.65 -15.03 4.90
N GLY A 348 3.97 -14.93 5.00
CA GLY A 348 4.92 -15.31 3.96
C GLY A 348 5.37 -16.76 4.06
N ARG A 349 6.47 -17.08 3.37
CA ARG A 349 7.04 -18.43 3.40
C ARG A 349 7.66 -18.76 4.74
N ILE A 350 7.66 -20.05 5.08
CA ILE A 350 8.41 -20.57 6.22
C ILE A 350 9.88 -20.70 5.80
N VAL A 351 10.79 -20.21 6.63
CA VAL A 351 12.23 -20.35 6.47
C VAL A 351 12.80 -21.14 7.64
N GLU A 352 13.68 -22.07 7.33
CA GLU A 352 14.30 -22.98 8.29
C GLU A 352 15.81 -22.70 8.33
N ASN A 353 16.44 -23.06 9.45
CA ASN A 353 17.90 -22.91 9.66
C ASN A 353 18.37 -21.46 9.47
N VAL A 354 17.59 -20.50 9.94
CA VAL A 354 17.91 -19.08 9.91
C VAL A 354 18.17 -18.55 11.32
N ILE A 355 18.93 -17.48 11.40
CA ILE A 355 19.30 -16.87 12.68
C ILE A 355 18.45 -15.62 12.87
N SER A 356 17.70 -15.58 14.00
CA SER A 356 16.99 -14.39 14.45
C SER A 356 17.86 -13.58 15.40
N ILE A 357 17.87 -12.27 15.17
CA ILE A 357 18.45 -11.27 16.06
C ILE A 357 17.46 -10.10 16.21
N PRO A 358 17.48 -9.35 17.31
CA PRO A 358 16.72 -8.11 17.41
C PRO A 358 17.14 -7.14 16.30
N GLU A 359 16.19 -6.43 15.68
CA GLU A 359 16.47 -5.47 14.59
C GLU A 359 17.47 -4.39 15.05
N ALA A 360 17.44 -4.01 16.34
CA ALA A 360 18.39 -3.10 16.94
C ALA A 360 19.86 -3.58 16.85
N GLY A 361 20.12 -4.87 16.63
CA GLY A 361 21.46 -5.44 16.41
C GLY A 361 21.98 -5.24 14.98
N LEU A 362 21.07 -4.94 14.04
CA LEU A 362 21.44 -4.74 12.64
C LEU A 362 21.76 -3.27 12.37
N ARG A 363 22.91 -3.00 11.75
CA ARG A 363 23.41 -1.66 11.43
C ARG A 363 23.25 -1.35 9.94
N ALA A 364 23.41 -0.07 9.59
CA ALA A 364 23.37 0.37 8.21
C ALA A 364 24.36 -0.43 7.33
N GLY A 365 23.91 -0.82 6.14
CA GLY A 365 24.69 -1.66 5.21
C GLY A 365 24.78 -3.11 5.65
N ASP A 366 23.76 -3.66 6.32
CA ASP A 366 23.64 -5.07 6.73
C ASP A 366 24.81 -5.58 7.57
N ARG A 367 25.35 -4.73 8.42
CA ARG A 367 26.43 -5.08 9.34
C ARG A 367 25.91 -5.42 10.71
N VAL A 368 26.51 -6.40 11.35
CA VAL A 368 26.25 -6.79 12.73
C VAL A 368 27.52 -6.61 13.56
N PHE A 369 27.33 -6.20 14.80
CA PHE A 369 28.38 -6.04 15.77
C PHE A 369 28.29 -7.18 16.76
N ILE A 370 29.36 -7.98 16.84
CA ILE A 370 29.44 -9.18 17.65
C ILE A 370 30.47 -8.92 18.76
N LEU A 371 30.12 -9.33 19.98
CA LEU A 371 31.05 -9.36 21.09
C LEU A 371 31.60 -10.79 21.20
N ASN A 372 32.90 -10.98 20.90
CA ASN A 372 33.51 -12.28 20.99
C ASN A 372 33.78 -12.68 22.45
N GLU A 373 34.23 -13.92 22.69
CA GLU A 373 34.52 -14.45 24.03
C GLU A 373 35.62 -13.69 24.77
N GLU A 374 36.50 -12.99 24.03
CA GLU A 374 37.57 -12.16 24.58
C GLU A 374 37.12 -10.75 24.97
N GLY A 375 35.83 -10.42 24.73
CA GLY A 375 35.27 -9.09 24.95
C GLY A 375 35.68 -8.05 23.92
N LEU A 376 36.02 -8.49 22.68
CA LEU A 376 36.40 -7.62 21.59
C LEU A 376 35.25 -7.50 20.57
N LEU A 377 35.12 -6.27 20.03
CA LEU A 377 34.18 -5.96 18.98
C LEU A 377 34.61 -6.56 17.63
N GLU A 378 33.76 -7.40 17.06
CA GLU A 378 33.84 -7.83 15.67
C GLU A 378 32.75 -7.19 14.84
N ILE A 379 33.10 -6.68 13.67
CA ILE A 379 32.16 -6.12 12.69
C ILE A 379 32.07 -7.09 11.52
N ARG A 380 30.91 -7.69 11.31
CA ARG A 380 30.68 -8.64 10.22
C ARG A 380 29.56 -8.17 9.30
N GLN A 381 29.65 -8.58 8.04
CA GLN A 381 28.59 -8.43 7.06
C GLN A 381 27.58 -9.56 7.27
N ALA A 382 26.31 -9.24 7.46
CA ALA A 382 25.25 -10.22 7.54
C ALA A 382 24.51 -10.33 6.20
N ASN A 383 24.00 -11.52 5.91
CA ASN A 383 23.10 -11.75 4.79
C ASN A 383 21.67 -11.74 5.33
N VAL A 384 20.96 -10.63 5.17
CA VAL A 384 19.61 -10.39 5.71
C VAL A 384 18.58 -10.95 4.74
N ILE A 385 17.76 -11.90 5.20
CA ILE A 385 16.62 -12.44 4.44
C ILE A 385 15.39 -11.54 4.61
N HIS A 386 15.14 -11.10 5.86
CA HIS A 386 13.94 -10.37 6.19
C HIS A 386 14.16 -9.43 7.37
N ARG A 387 13.44 -8.30 7.36
CA ARG A 387 13.35 -7.36 8.49
C ARG A 387 11.88 -7.07 8.76
N GLY A 388 11.47 -7.22 9.98
CA GLY A 388 10.09 -6.93 10.38
C GLY A 388 9.76 -7.49 11.76
N GLY A 389 8.75 -6.95 12.41
CA GLY A 389 8.34 -7.42 13.72
C GLY A 389 9.36 -7.22 14.84
N ASN A 390 10.24 -6.22 14.75
CA ASN A 390 11.32 -5.94 15.69
C ASN A 390 12.50 -6.94 15.64
N GLU A 391 12.52 -7.85 14.66
CA GLU A 391 13.55 -8.85 14.44
C GLU A 391 14.16 -8.75 13.03
N ALA A 392 15.41 -9.19 12.91
CA ALA A 392 16.08 -9.39 11.63
C ALA A 392 16.43 -10.88 11.47
N ILE A 393 16.00 -11.46 10.36
CA ILE A 393 16.24 -12.86 10.01
C ILE A 393 17.42 -12.92 9.05
N LEU A 394 18.47 -13.65 9.46
CA LEU A 394 19.73 -13.74 8.75
C LEU A 394 19.92 -15.16 8.19
N ALA A 395 20.42 -15.23 6.94
CA ALA A 395 20.89 -16.48 6.36
C ALA A 395 22.32 -16.84 6.80
N SER A 396 23.15 -15.82 7.08
CA SER A 396 24.55 -15.99 7.47
C SER A 396 25.13 -14.69 8.02
N GLY A 397 26.32 -14.77 8.59
CA GLY A 397 27.07 -13.62 9.15
C GLY A 397 27.17 -13.62 10.66
N VAL A 398 26.29 -14.38 11.33
CA VAL A 398 26.30 -14.60 12.78
C VAL A 398 26.18 -16.10 13.02
N ALA A 399 26.85 -16.64 14.03
CA ALA A 399 26.69 -18.03 14.45
C ALA A 399 25.63 -18.13 15.55
N VAL A 400 25.14 -19.35 15.74
CA VAL A 400 24.17 -19.65 16.81
C VAL A 400 24.79 -19.38 18.17
N ASN A 401 24.05 -18.75 19.07
CA ASN A 401 24.48 -18.35 20.43
C ASN A 401 25.57 -17.26 20.46
N GLU A 402 25.92 -16.61 19.37
CA GLU A 402 26.78 -15.44 19.42
C GLU A 402 26.11 -14.23 20.04
N ALA A 403 26.88 -13.43 20.77
CA ALA A 403 26.40 -12.20 21.41
C ALA A 403 26.41 -11.04 20.43
N VAL A 404 25.23 -10.62 19.99
CA VAL A 404 25.02 -9.48 19.07
C VAL A 404 24.78 -8.21 19.89
N ILE A 405 25.50 -7.14 19.58
CA ILE A 405 25.39 -5.86 20.28
C ILE A 405 24.21 -5.07 19.74
N VAL A 406 23.23 -4.80 20.61
CA VAL A 406 22.01 -4.08 20.27
C VAL A 406 22.07 -2.59 20.61
N SER A 407 22.93 -2.18 21.55
CA SER A 407 23.12 -0.77 21.93
C SER A 407 23.97 -0.02 20.91
N ALA A 408 23.78 1.29 20.83
CA ALA A 408 24.61 2.17 19.98
C ALA A 408 26.03 2.29 20.52
N ILE A 409 27.03 2.14 19.63
CA ILE A 409 28.44 2.37 19.94
C ILE A 409 28.89 3.64 19.23
N ARG A 410 29.56 4.52 19.99
CA ARG A 410 30.15 5.72 19.45
C ARG A 410 31.51 5.38 18.82
N ASN A 411 31.69 5.58 17.51
CA ASN A 411 32.90 5.26 16.74
C ASN A 411 33.35 3.79 16.89
N PRO A 412 32.59 2.80 16.35
CA PRO A 412 32.96 1.39 16.45
C PRO A 412 34.21 1.09 15.63
N ILE A 413 35.23 0.53 16.29
CA ILE A 413 36.48 0.08 15.66
C ILE A 413 36.65 -1.41 15.96
N PRO A 414 36.93 -2.24 14.92
CA PRO A 414 37.19 -3.66 15.15
C PRO A 414 38.33 -3.87 16.19
N GLY A 415 38.10 -4.81 17.10
CA GLY A 415 39.05 -5.08 18.20
C GLY A 415 38.88 -4.16 19.42
N MET A 416 37.92 -3.27 19.44
CA MET A 416 37.60 -2.43 20.61
C MET A 416 37.14 -3.31 21.78
N ARG A 417 37.70 -3.12 22.99
CA ARG A 417 37.30 -3.86 24.19
C ARG A 417 36.01 -3.32 24.75
N LEU A 418 35.02 -4.20 24.93
CA LEU A 418 33.68 -3.90 25.40
C LEU A 418 33.29 -4.85 26.55
N GLU A 419 32.38 -4.42 27.38
CA GLU A 419 31.82 -5.18 28.50
C GLU A 419 30.30 -5.30 28.33
N ALA A 420 29.78 -6.51 28.33
CA ALA A 420 28.34 -6.76 28.30
C ALA A 420 27.72 -6.35 29.65
N ILE A 421 26.64 -5.57 29.61
CA ILE A 421 25.92 -5.14 30.82
C ILE A 421 24.76 -6.09 31.11
N ASP A 422 24.05 -6.56 30.09
CA ASP A 422 22.84 -7.38 30.24
C ASP A 422 22.54 -8.14 28.95
N THR A 423 22.07 -9.38 29.11
CA THR A 423 21.37 -10.09 28.03
C THR A 423 19.92 -9.67 28.09
N LEU A 424 19.44 -8.91 27.09
CA LEU A 424 18.00 -8.78 26.88
C LEU A 424 17.47 -10.17 26.49
N SER A 425 17.04 -10.95 27.46
CA SER A 425 16.22 -12.12 27.19
C SER A 425 14.93 -11.62 26.53
N SER A 426 14.58 -12.19 25.39
CA SER A 426 13.30 -11.98 24.70
C SER A 426 12.18 -12.64 25.51
N ASP A 427 11.89 -12.12 26.68
CA ASP A 427 10.69 -12.49 27.44
C ASP A 427 9.56 -11.56 26.97
N VAL A 428 9.02 -11.84 25.82
CA VAL A 428 7.74 -11.29 25.39
C VAL A 428 6.66 -12.03 26.14
N GLY A 429 6.13 -11.35 27.15
CA GLY A 429 5.09 -11.69 28.06
C GLY A 429 4.10 -12.77 27.63
N ALA A 430 4.18 -13.89 28.30
CA ALA A 430 3.01 -14.70 28.60
C ALA A 430 2.07 -13.82 29.44
N GLY A 431 1.02 -13.32 28.79
CA GLY A 431 0.00 -12.50 29.44
C GLY A 431 -0.58 -13.19 30.66
N ASP A 432 -0.50 -12.46 31.71
CA ASP A 432 -1.09 -12.65 33.00
C ASP A 432 -2.58 -13.02 32.89
N THR A 433 -2.86 -14.28 33.04
CA THR A 433 -4.21 -14.78 33.29
C THR A 433 -4.51 -14.54 34.76
N LEU A 434 -4.98 -13.37 35.12
CA LEU A 434 -5.58 -13.14 36.40
C LEU A 434 -7.08 -13.43 36.32
N ALA A 435 -7.42 -14.57 36.91
CA ALA A 435 -8.74 -14.86 37.43
C ALA A 435 -9.15 -13.79 38.46
N ASN A 436 -10.29 -13.16 38.22
CA ASN A 436 -11.33 -12.92 39.23
C ASN A 436 -12.64 -12.48 38.54
#